data_c68e11ecf562122165c92aa3e07e536b
#
_entry.id   c68e11ecf562122165c92aa3e07e536b
#
_cell.length_a   1.000
_cell.length_b   1.000
_cell.length_c   1.000
_cell.angle_alpha   90.00
_cell.angle_beta   90.00
_cell.angle_gamma   90.00
#
_symmetry.space_group_name_H-M   'P 1'
#
loop_
_entity.id
_entity.type
_entity.pdbx_description
1 polymer ?
#
loop_
_entity_poly.entity_id
_entity_poly.type
_entity_poly.pdbx_seq_one_letter_code
_entity_poly.pdbx_strand_id
1 'polypeptide(L)'
;MHFYPMTKQPIITVNNLVKNYGDFAAVKGISFEVYEGEIFGLLGPNGAGKTTTLEIIETLRDKTSGSIIVDGFDIETDADNIKKRIGVQLQAAGYYPNLNLSELIVLFSGLYGIDKTPMEMLEKVALTDKAKAKYKDLSGGQKQRFSIATTLINNPRIIFLDEPTTGLDPQARRNLWDLIREIRDQGTTVVITTHYMDEAEVLCDRVAFVDNGHIIGIDTPDHFIDELVASGFERKKQVKLANLEDVFINLTGKEWREG
;
A
#
# COMPACT_ATOMS: atom_id res chain seq x y z
N MET A 1 14.79 -14.71 -20.05
CA MET A 1 15.63 -14.60 -18.83
C MET A 1 15.98 -13.13 -18.67
N HIS A 2 15.14 -12.36 -17.98
CA HIS A 2 15.44 -10.97 -17.68
C HIS A 2 16.32 -10.96 -16.44
N PHE A 3 17.57 -10.59 -16.62
CA PHE A 3 18.50 -10.36 -15.51
C PHE A 3 18.02 -9.12 -14.74
N TYR A 4 17.44 -9.31 -13.58
CA TYR A 4 17.43 -8.28 -12.53
C TYR A 4 18.91 -7.96 -12.23
N PRO A 5 19.33 -6.68 -12.24
CA PRO A 5 20.70 -6.37 -11.87
C PRO A 5 20.94 -6.82 -10.43
N MET A 6 21.80 -7.81 -10.27
CA MET A 6 22.18 -8.47 -9.02
C MET A 6 23.00 -7.55 -8.09
N THR A 7 22.42 -6.44 -7.58
CA THR A 7 23.09 -5.62 -6.56
C THR A 7 22.14 -4.96 -5.56
N LYS A 8 20.82 -5.12 -5.68
CA LYS A 8 19.91 -4.59 -4.64
C LYS A 8 19.91 -5.57 -3.46
N GLN A 9 20.43 -5.12 -2.31
CA GLN A 9 20.28 -5.87 -1.07
C GLN A 9 18.82 -5.75 -0.57
N PRO A 10 18.26 -6.83 0.00
CA PRO A 10 16.92 -6.76 0.57
C PRO A 10 16.91 -5.79 1.76
N ILE A 11 15.95 -4.87 1.77
CA ILE A 11 15.69 -3.98 2.90
C ILE A 11 14.74 -4.62 3.91
N ILE A 12 13.89 -5.57 3.46
CA ILE A 12 13.08 -6.42 4.33
C ILE A 12 13.32 -7.87 3.93
N THR A 13 13.59 -8.72 4.93
CA THR A 13 13.69 -10.17 4.76
C THR A 13 12.75 -10.86 5.74
N VAL A 14 11.82 -11.65 5.22
CA VAL A 14 10.86 -12.45 5.99
C VAL A 14 11.16 -13.93 5.74
N ASN A 15 11.42 -14.68 6.82
CA ASN A 15 11.72 -16.10 6.75
C ASN A 15 10.75 -16.92 7.60
N ASN A 16 10.02 -17.85 6.98
CA ASN A 16 9.11 -18.79 7.62
C ASN A 16 8.17 -18.15 8.64
N LEU A 17 7.63 -16.98 8.32
CA LEU A 17 6.73 -16.26 9.22
C LEU A 17 5.45 -17.04 9.46
N VAL A 18 5.15 -17.31 10.73
CA VAL A 18 3.90 -17.94 11.17
C VAL A 18 3.19 -17.03 12.15
N LYS A 19 1.86 -16.90 12.00
CA LYS A 19 0.99 -16.28 12.99
C LYS A 19 -0.26 -17.10 13.24
N ASN A 20 -0.41 -17.53 14.47
CA ASN A 20 -1.59 -18.24 14.97
C ASN A 20 -2.40 -17.37 15.96
N TYR A 21 -3.71 -17.48 15.91
CA TYR A 21 -4.67 -16.95 16.88
C TYR A 21 -5.46 -18.13 17.45
N GLY A 22 -4.98 -18.67 18.57
CA GLY A 22 -5.49 -19.98 19.06
C GLY A 22 -5.27 -21.05 17.97
N ASP A 23 -6.36 -21.71 17.59
CA ASP A 23 -6.34 -22.77 16.55
C ASP A 23 -6.35 -22.24 15.10
N PHE A 24 -6.58 -20.93 14.92
CA PHE A 24 -6.61 -20.33 13.59
C PHE A 24 -5.24 -19.85 13.16
N ALA A 25 -4.70 -20.47 12.10
CA ALA A 25 -3.42 -20.07 11.48
C ALA A 25 -3.68 -18.99 10.40
N ALA A 26 -3.41 -17.72 10.75
CA ALA A 26 -3.58 -16.58 9.83
C ALA A 26 -2.43 -16.45 8.83
N VAL A 27 -1.20 -16.79 9.23
CA VAL A 27 0.00 -16.82 8.37
C VAL A 27 0.71 -18.13 8.59
N LYS A 28 1.06 -18.83 7.49
CA LYS A 28 1.45 -20.24 7.52
C LYS A 28 2.84 -20.47 6.89
N GLY A 29 3.87 -19.85 7.44
CA GLY A 29 5.25 -20.06 7.02
C GLY A 29 5.62 -19.36 5.73
N ILE A 30 5.25 -18.07 5.59
CA ILE A 30 5.60 -17.29 4.40
C ILE A 30 7.04 -16.78 4.47
N SER A 31 7.69 -16.72 3.30
CA SER A 31 9.04 -16.18 3.14
C SER A 31 9.10 -15.31 1.90
N PHE A 32 9.68 -14.10 2.02
CA PHE A 32 9.88 -13.18 0.91
C PHE A 32 10.90 -12.09 1.26
N GLU A 33 11.36 -11.40 0.24
CA GLU A 33 12.25 -10.26 0.34
C GLU A 33 11.66 -9.05 -0.36
N VAL A 34 11.88 -7.86 0.22
CA VAL A 34 11.60 -6.57 -0.40
C VAL A 34 12.92 -5.86 -0.62
N TYR A 35 13.13 -5.31 -1.81
CA TYR A 35 14.36 -4.62 -2.18
C TYR A 35 14.24 -3.11 -2.04
N GLU A 36 15.37 -2.45 -1.75
CA GLU A 36 15.40 -1.00 -1.58
C GLU A 36 14.89 -0.26 -2.83
N GLY A 37 13.99 0.71 -2.63
CA GLY A 37 13.45 1.57 -3.69
C GLY A 37 12.49 0.87 -4.65
N GLU A 38 11.86 -0.26 -4.26
CA GLU A 38 10.75 -0.85 -5.02
C GLU A 38 9.39 -0.54 -4.38
N ILE A 39 8.33 -0.65 -5.15
CA ILE A 39 6.96 -0.77 -4.67
C ILE A 39 6.62 -2.26 -4.67
N PHE A 40 6.50 -2.84 -3.49
CA PHE A 40 6.19 -4.26 -3.30
C PHE A 40 4.75 -4.44 -2.83
N GLY A 41 3.97 -5.26 -3.54
CA GLY A 41 2.56 -5.52 -3.26
C GLY A 41 2.34 -6.87 -2.58
N LEU A 42 1.60 -6.89 -1.45
CA LEU A 42 0.97 -8.11 -0.92
C LEU A 42 -0.46 -8.14 -1.46
N LEU A 43 -0.73 -9.01 -2.44
CA LEU A 43 -1.97 -9.07 -3.20
C LEU A 43 -2.76 -10.32 -2.84
N GLY A 44 -4.06 -10.19 -2.55
CA GLY A 44 -4.91 -11.33 -2.25
C GLY A 44 -6.27 -10.93 -1.67
N PRO A 45 -7.19 -11.89 -1.48
CA PRO A 45 -8.51 -11.63 -0.94
C PRO A 45 -8.47 -11.16 0.53
N ASN A 46 -9.59 -10.63 1.01
CA ASN A 46 -9.75 -10.30 2.44
C ASN A 46 -9.61 -11.58 3.29
N GLY A 47 -8.91 -11.47 4.41
CA GLY A 47 -8.61 -12.61 5.28
C GLY A 47 -7.45 -13.50 4.82
N ALA A 48 -6.75 -13.18 3.72
CA ALA A 48 -5.59 -13.96 3.25
C ALA A 48 -4.34 -13.87 4.16
N GLY A 49 -4.32 -12.95 5.14
CA GLY A 49 -3.19 -12.75 6.05
C GLY A 49 -2.32 -11.53 5.73
N LYS A 50 -2.68 -10.70 4.72
CA LYS A 50 -1.91 -9.52 4.28
C LYS A 50 -1.67 -8.51 5.41
N THR A 51 -2.74 -7.96 5.98
CA THR A 51 -2.67 -6.99 7.08
C THR A 51 -1.94 -7.56 8.30
N THR A 52 -2.20 -8.83 8.66
CA THR A 52 -1.48 -9.51 9.75
C THR A 52 0.02 -9.58 9.49
N THR A 53 0.42 -9.89 8.26
CA THR A 53 1.83 -9.92 7.85
C THR A 53 2.44 -8.52 7.96
N LEU A 54 1.75 -7.50 7.46
CA LEU A 54 2.20 -6.11 7.50
C LEU A 54 2.39 -5.64 8.94
N GLU A 55 1.36 -5.80 9.81
CA GLU A 55 1.42 -5.40 11.22
C GLU A 55 2.56 -6.07 12.01
N ILE A 56 2.94 -7.30 11.64
CA ILE A 56 4.09 -7.98 12.28
C ILE A 56 5.41 -7.33 11.82
N ILE A 57 5.57 -7.04 10.52
CA ILE A 57 6.76 -6.37 9.99
C ILE A 57 6.91 -4.97 10.59
N GLU A 58 5.80 -4.27 10.78
CA GLU A 58 5.70 -2.94 11.39
C GLU A 58 5.97 -2.94 12.91
N THR A 59 6.20 -4.11 13.51
CA THR A 59 6.34 -4.28 14.98
C THR A 59 5.09 -3.89 15.79
N LEU A 60 3.92 -3.90 15.17
CA LEU A 60 2.64 -3.63 15.83
C LEU A 60 1.98 -4.90 16.38
N ARG A 61 2.48 -6.07 15.97
CA ARG A 61 1.94 -7.38 16.35
C ARG A 61 3.05 -8.41 16.47
N ASP A 62 2.95 -9.28 17.48
CA ASP A 62 3.89 -10.38 17.66
C ASP A 62 3.64 -11.51 16.66
N LYS A 63 4.72 -12.10 16.15
CA LYS A 63 4.69 -13.35 15.39
C LYS A 63 4.55 -14.56 16.31
N THR A 64 4.18 -15.72 15.76
CA THR A 64 4.24 -17.01 16.47
C THR A 64 5.61 -17.66 16.29
N SER A 65 6.16 -17.62 15.06
CA SER A 65 7.51 -18.11 14.75
C SER A 65 8.02 -17.51 13.44
N GLY A 66 9.25 -17.84 13.06
CA GLY A 66 9.95 -17.27 11.91
C GLY A 66 10.89 -16.13 12.32
N SER A 67 11.55 -15.50 11.35
CA SER A 67 12.42 -14.33 11.59
C SER A 67 12.14 -13.23 10.56
N ILE A 68 12.29 -11.98 10.99
CA ILE A 68 12.09 -10.81 10.12
C ILE A 68 13.18 -9.80 10.43
N ILE A 69 13.84 -9.34 9.37
CA ILE A 69 14.82 -8.27 9.41
C ILE A 69 14.27 -7.09 8.59
N VAL A 70 14.28 -5.90 9.15
CA VAL A 70 13.85 -4.65 8.51
C VAL A 70 14.99 -3.64 8.60
N ASP A 71 15.50 -3.19 7.46
CA ASP A 71 16.63 -2.26 7.35
C ASP A 71 17.85 -2.67 8.21
N GLY A 72 18.14 -3.97 8.24
CA GLY A 72 19.23 -4.57 9.01
C GLY A 72 18.94 -4.81 10.50
N PHE A 73 17.74 -4.52 10.97
CA PHE A 73 17.30 -4.69 12.36
C PHE A 73 16.32 -5.85 12.52
N ASP A 74 16.49 -6.66 13.56
CA ASP A 74 15.55 -7.72 13.92
C ASP A 74 14.31 -7.15 14.62
N ILE A 75 13.10 -7.57 14.23
CA ILE A 75 11.86 -7.03 14.78
C ILE A 75 11.65 -7.33 16.27
N GLU A 76 12.29 -8.37 16.82
CA GLU A 76 12.13 -8.75 18.23
C GLU A 76 13.08 -7.99 19.15
N THR A 77 14.30 -7.68 18.68
CA THR A 77 15.34 -7.06 19.51
C THR A 77 15.46 -5.56 19.27
N ASP A 78 15.11 -5.07 18.09
CA ASP A 78 15.41 -3.71 17.63
C ASP A 78 14.17 -2.90 17.19
N ALA A 79 12.99 -3.21 17.72
CA ALA A 79 11.74 -2.58 17.34
C ALA A 79 11.79 -1.03 17.36
N ASP A 80 12.46 -0.42 18.33
CA ASP A 80 12.57 1.04 18.44
C ASP A 80 13.45 1.64 17.33
N ASN A 81 14.45 0.91 16.83
CA ASN A 81 15.26 1.33 15.70
C ASN A 81 14.48 1.23 14.39
N ILE A 82 13.67 0.18 14.26
CA ILE A 82 12.77 0.00 13.11
C ILE A 82 11.74 1.13 13.05
N LYS A 83 11.04 1.43 14.15
CA LYS A 83 10.01 2.49 14.23
C LYS A 83 10.51 3.86 13.81
N LYS A 84 11.80 4.16 13.98
CA LYS A 84 12.42 5.41 13.53
C LYS A 84 12.65 5.46 12.02
N ARG A 85 12.63 4.33 11.33
CA ARG A 85 12.99 4.16 9.92
C ARG A 85 11.81 3.85 9.02
N ILE A 86 10.66 3.53 9.61
CA ILE A 86 9.44 3.21 8.89
C ILE A 86 8.40 4.30 9.06
N GLY A 87 7.52 4.43 8.07
CA GLY A 87 6.27 5.18 8.15
C GLY A 87 5.11 4.21 7.94
N VAL A 88 4.10 4.28 8.79
CA VAL A 88 2.97 3.35 8.76
C VAL A 88 1.67 4.10 8.56
N GLN A 89 0.90 3.73 7.53
CA GLN A 89 -0.48 4.16 7.35
C GLN A 89 -1.42 3.07 7.87
N LEU A 90 -2.07 3.34 8.99
CA LEU A 90 -3.08 2.45 9.54
C LEU A 90 -4.42 2.61 8.80
N GLN A 91 -5.16 1.50 8.61
CA GLN A 91 -6.50 1.49 7.99
C GLN A 91 -7.49 2.43 8.70
N ALA A 92 -7.42 2.54 10.02
CA ALA A 92 -8.25 3.40 10.85
C ALA A 92 -7.39 4.41 11.62
N ALA A 93 -6.91 5.44 10.93
CA ALA A 93 -6.21 6.53 11.59
C ALA A 93 -7.22 7.50 12.24
N GLY A 94 -7.29 7.48 13.57
CA GLY A 94 -8.07 8.46 14.34
C GLY A 94 -7.29 9.74 14.54
N TYR A 95 -7.53 10.75 13.71
CA TYR A 95 -6.95 12.08 13.93
C TYR A 95 -7.78 12.91 14.91
N TYR A 96 -7.12 13.81 15.64
CA TYR A 96 -7.80 14.73 16.55
C TYR A 96 -8.77 15.63 15.77
N PRO A 97 -10.10 15.55 16.02
CA PRO A 97 -11.11 16.15 15.13
C PRO A 97 -11.14 17.67 15.15
N ASN A 98 -10.58 18.28 16.18
CA ASN A 98 -10.56 19.74 16.37
C ASN A 98 -9.31 20.41 15.81
N LEU A 99 -8.24 19.66 15.53
CA LEU A 99 -7.01 20.19 14.96
C LEU A 99 -7.14 20.32 13.43
N ASN A 100 -6.52 21.38 12.89
CA ASN A 100 -6.34 21.52 11.45
C ASN A 100 -5.11 20.73 10.97
N LEU A 101 -4.92 20.61 9.64
CA LEU A 101 -3.85 19.80 9.08
C LEU A 101 -2.46 20.27 9.51
N SER A 102 -2.23 21.58 9.58
CA SER A 102 -0.94 22.10 10.05
C SER A 102 -0.66 21.76 11.50
N GLU A 103 -1.67 21.88 12.37
CA GLU A 103 -1.54 21.53 13.79
C GLU A 103 -1.30 20.02 13.98
N LEU A 104 -1.93 19.18 13.16
CA LEU A 104 -1.70 17.73 13.18
C LEU A 104 -0.26 17.41 12.76
N ILE A 105 0.30 18.04 11.73
CA ILE A 105 1.69 17.83 11.33
C ILE A 105 2.65 18.25 12.45
N VAL A 106 2.42 19.40 13.09
CA VAL A 106 3.23 19.85 14.24
C VAL A 106 3.16 18.82 15.37
N LEU A 107 1.96 18.34 15.69
CA LEU A 107 1.76 17.33 16.73
C LEU A 107 2.55 16.05 16.43
N PHE A 108 2.38 15.47 15.22
CA PHE A 108 3.07 14.24 14.84
C PHE A 108 4.59 14.44 14.75
N SER A 109 5.06 15.58 14.24
CA SER A 109 6.49 15.91 14.23
C SER A 109 7.07 15.95 15.63
N GLY A 110 6.32 16.53 16.58
CA GLY A 110 6.70 16.58 17.99
C GLY A 110 6.82 15.19 18.63
N LEU A 111 5.96 14.21 18.25
CA LEU A 111 6.05 12.84 18.75
C LEU A 111 7.35 12.13 18.29
N TYR A 112 7.86 12.48 17.13
CA TYR A 112 9.17 11.98 16.65
C TYR A 112 10.36 12.82 17.13
N GLY A 113 10.13 13.93 17.84
CA GLY A 113 11.18 14.87 18.22
C GLY A 113 11.82 15.60 17.03
N ILE A 114 11.07 15.78 15.95
CA ILE A 114 11.50 16.37 14.68
C ILE A 114 10.74 17.68 14.46
N ASP A 115 11.42 18.71 14.01
CA ASP A 115 10.78 19.95 13.57
C ASP A 115 10.55 19.92 12.05
N LYS A 116 9.28 19.77 11.64
CA LYS A 116 8.87 19.79 10.23
C LYS A 116 7.99 20.98 9.98
N THR A 117 8.26 21.68 8.89
CA THR A 117 7.40 22.75 8.41
C THR A 117 6.09 22.17 7.86
N PRO A 118 4.91 22.49 8.44
CA PRO A 118 3.65 21.96 7.97
C PRO A 118 3.40 22.16 6.48
N MET A 119 3.78 23.32 5.95
CA MET A 119 3.58 23.65 4.53
C MET A 119 4.40 22.73 3.61
N GLU A 120 5.65 22.42 3.96
CA GLU A 120 6.49 21.47 3.21
C GLU A 120 5.86 20.07 3.15
N MET A 121 5.34 19.58 4.28
CA MET A 121 4.69 18.28 4.32
C MET A 121 3.38 18.24 3.53
N LEU A 122 2.59 19.33 3.58
CA LEU A 122 1.35 19.44 2.82
C LEU A 122 1.59 19.62 1.32
N GLU A 123 2.70 20.24 0.93
CA GLU A 123 3.12 20.38 -0.47
C GLU A 123 3.40 19.02 -1.10
N LYS A 124 4.12 18.14 -0.39
CA LYS A 124 4.42 16.77 -0.85
C LYS A 124 3.18 15.95 -1.23
N VAL A 125 2.02 16.28 -0.65
CA VAL A 125 0.77 15.56 -0.88
C VAL A 125 -0.31 16.43 -1.55
N ALA A 126 0.08 17.59 -2.11
CA ALA A 126 -0.81 18.56 -2.76
C ALA A 126 -2.04 18.96 -1.91
N LEU A 127 -1.79 19.36 -0.65
CA LEU A 127 -2.80 19.81 0.32
C LEU A 127 -2.48 21.17 0.97
N THR A 128 -1.64 22.00 0.37
CA THR A 128 -1.24 23.33 0.90
C THR A 128 -2.44 24.25 1.07
N ASP A 129 -3.41 24.20 0.15
CA ASP A 129 -4.67 24.96 0.20
C ASP A 129 -5.60 24.52 1.35
N LYS A 130 -5.36 23.36 1.94
CA LYS A 130 -6.11 22.75 3.06
C LYS A 130 -5.41 22.88 4.41
N ALA A 131 -4.30 23.61 4.51
CA ALA A 131 -3.51 23.72 5.74
C ALA A 131 -4.33 24.07 6.99
N LYS A 132 -5.34 24.92 6.85
CA LYS A 132 -6.25 25.33 7.93
C LYS A 132 -7.55 24.50 8.02
N ALA A 133 -7.77 23.55 7.12
CA ALA A 133 -8.94 22.67 7.14
C ALA A 133 -8.78 21.61 8.23
N LYS A 134 -9.90 21.17 8.81
CA LYS A 134 -9.90 20.03 9.73
C LYS A 134 -9.95 18.72 8.94
N TYR A 135 -9.31 17.68 9.48
CA TYR A 135 -9.27 16.36 8.83
C TYR A 135 -10.67 15.83 8.46
N LYS A 136 -11.67 16.03 9.34
CA LYS A 136 -13.05 15.57 9.10
C LYS A 136 -13.70 16.21 7.86
N ASP A 137 -13.27 17.42 7.47
CA ASP A 137 -13.85 18.21 6.38
C ASP A 137 -13.22 17.88 5.01
N LEU A 138 -12.25 16.96 4.97
CA LEU A 138 -11.57 16.51 3.76
C LEU A 138 -12.40 15.46 3.00
N SER A 139 -12.26 15.44 1.67
CA SER A 139 -12.72 14.33 0.84
C SER A 139 -11.94 13.04 1.14
N GLY A 140 -12.45 11.86 0.71
CA GLY A 140 -11.78 10.58 0.89
C GLY A 140 -10.34 10.58 0.36
N GLY A 141 -10.13 11.05 -0.87
CA GLY A 141 -8.79 11.15 -1.46
C GLY A 141 -7.87 12.14 -0.75
N GLN A 142 -8.41 13.26 -0.25
CA GLN A 142 -7.64 14.20 0.57
C GLN A 142 -7.23 13.59 1.91
N LYS A 143 -8.11 12.81 2.54
CA LYS A 143 -7.81 12.08 3.78
C LYS A 143 -6.69 11.09 3.59
N GLN A 144 -6.71 10.33 2.48
CA GLN A 144 -5.65 9.36 2.17
C GLN A 144 -4.31 10.07 1.90
N ARG A 145 -4.30 11.15 1.10
CA ARG A 145 -3.09 11.93 0.88
C ARG A 145 -2.53 12.52 2.18
N PHE A 146 -3.38 13.03 3.07
CA PHE A 146 -2.94 13.51 4.38
C PHE A 146 -2.39 12.37 5.26
N SER A 147 -3.01 11.19 5.23
CA SER A 147 -2.50 10.02 5.94
C SER A 147 -1.09 9.66 5.46
N ILE A 148 -0.85 9.68 4.15
CA ILE A 148 0.51 9.48 3.61
C ILE A 148 1.46 10.59 4.08
N ALA A 149 1.05 11.87 4.12
CA ALA A 149 1.90 12.94 4.64
C ALA A 149 2.41 12.65 6.05
N THR A 150 1.55 12.09 6.91
CA THR A 150 1.94 11.75 8.28
C THR A 150 2.93 10.58 8.34
N THR A 151 2.93 9.66 7.37
CA THR A 151 3.92 8.58 7.31
C THR A 151 5.31 9.08 6.90
N LEU A 152 5.41 10.24 6.27
CA LEU A 152 6.67 10.78 5.76
C LEU A 152 7.39 11.72 6.75
N ILE A 153 6.79 11.99 7.91
CA ILE A 153 7.31 12.98 8.87
C ILE A 153 8.73 12.66 9.34
N ASN A 154 9.02 11.41 9.66
CA ASN A 154 10.33 10.97 10.15
C ASN A 154 11.35 10.68 9.04
N ASN A 155 11.08 11.04 7.77
CA ASN A 155 11.87 10.70 6.59
C ASN A 155 12.19 9.19 6.52
N PRO A 156 11.18 8.34 6.45
CA PRO A 156 11.35 6.90 6.53
C PRO A 156 12.09 6.35 5.31
N ARG A 157 12.81 5.25 5.49
CA ARG A 157 13.36 4.46 4.38
C ARG A 157 12.31 3.54 3.76
N ILE A 158 11.29 3.17 4.55
CA ILE A 158 10.22 2.26 4.14
C ILE A 158 8.89 2.85 4.60
N ILE A 159 7.89 2.87 3.74
CA ILE A 159 6.51 3.14 4.12
C ILE A 159 5.64 1.91 3.89
N PHE A 160 4.70 1.71 4.81
CA PHE A 160 3.69 0.66 4.74
C PHE A 160 2.31 1.29 4.54
N LEU A 161 1.59 0.82 3.53
CA LEU A 161 0.28 1.34 3.15
C LEU A 161 -0.72 0.17 3.09
N ASP A 162 -1.62 0.10 4.07
CA ASP A 162 -2.63 -0.97 4.10
C ASP A 162 -3.89 -0.54 3.35
N GLU A 163 -4.14 -1.14 2.19
CA GLU A 163 -5.26 -0.87 1.28
C GLU A 163 -5.49 0.62 0.99
N PRO A 164 -4.47 1.38 0.52
CA PRO A 164 -4.49 2.84 0.51
C PRO A 164 -5.56 3.45 -0.41
N THR A 165 -6.09 2.71 -1.38
CA THR A 165 -7.05 3.22 -2.37
C THR A 165 -8.48 2.75 -2.13
N THR A 166 -8.72 1.99 -1.07
CA THR A 166 -10.07 1.46 -0.76
C THR A 166 -11.07 2.59 -0.56
N GLY A 167 -12.19 2.51 -1.27
CA GLY A 167 -13.29 3.49 -1.21
C GLY A 167 -13.04 4.80 -1.96
N LEU A 168 -11.94 4.92 -2.72
CA LEU A 168 -11.68 6.07 -3.57
C LEU A 168 -12.36 5.94 -4.94
N ASP A 169 -12.80 7.07 -5.49
CA ASP A 169 -13.20 7.17 -6.88
C ASP A 169 -12.01 6.95 -7.83
N PRO A 170 -12.24 6.65 -9.12
CA PRO A 170 -11.15 6.33 -10.06
C PRO A 170 -10.13 7.44 -10.24
N GLN A 171 -10.54 8.72 -10.16
CA GLN A 171 -9.62 9.85 -10.30
C GLN A 171 -8.75 10.03 -9.05
N ALA A 172 -9.36 9.95 -7.85
CA ALA A 172 -8.63 10.02 -6.59
C ALA A 172 -7.62 8.86 -6.46
N ARG A 173 -7.98 7.66 -6.95
CA ARG A 173 -7.10 6.49 -6.99
C ARG A 173 -5.87 6.75 -7.86
N ARG A 174 -6.04 7.22 -9.11
CA ARG A 174 -4.92 7.56 -9.99
C ARG A 174 -3.99 8.60 -9.38
N ASN A 175 -4.55 9.68 -8.83
CA ASN A 175 -3.75 10.72 -8.18
C ASN A 175 -2.95 10.18 -6.98
N LEU A 176 -3.48 9.17 -6.27
CA LEU A 176 -2.77 8.53 -5.17
C LEU A 176 -1.65 7.62 -5.66
N TRP A 177 -1.86 6.89 -6.77
CA TRP A 177 -0.82 6.09 -7.40
C TRP A 177 0.36 6.94 -7.87
N ASP A 178 0.08 8.10 -8.48
CA ASP A 178 1.12 9.02 -8.90
C ASP A 178 1.94 9.53 -7.69
N LEU A 179 1.27 9.91 -6.60
CA LEU A 179 1.94 10.29 -5.35
C LEU A 179 2.82 9.16 -4.78
N ILE A 180 2.34 7.91 -4.78
CA ILE A 180 3.12 6.76 -4.28
C ILE A 180 4.37 6.53 -5.15
N ARG A 181 4.24 6.67 -6.49
CA ARG A 181 5.40 6.59 -7.39
C ARG A 181 6.42 7.71 -7.12
N GLU A 182 5.96 8.96 -6.95
CA GLU A 182 6.84 10.08 -6.61
C GLU A 182 7.62 9.84 -5.31
N ILE A 183 6.97 9.27 -4.29
CA ILE A 183 7.61 8.90 -3.02
C ILE A 183 8.68 7.82 -3.25
N ARG A 184 8.39 6.78 -4.03
CA ARG A 184 9.34 5.74 -4.40
C ARG A 184 10.53 6.32 -5.20
N ASP A 185 10.26 7.20 -6.16
CA ASP A 185 11.28 7.82 -7.02
C ASP A 185 12.21 8.74 -6.24
N GLN A 186 11.79 9.23 -5.07
CA GLN A 186 12.63 9.93 -4.09
C GLN A 186 13.49 9.00 -3.23
N GLY A 187 13.44 7.68 -3.46
CA GLY A 187 14.28 6.67 -2.83
C GLY A 187 13.63 5.95 -1.63
N THR A 188 12.34 6.20 -1.34
CA THR A 188 11.63 5.48 -0.28
C THR A 188 11.09 4.15 -0.81
N THR A 189 11.34 3.06 -0.10
CA THR A 189 10.73 1.75 -0.39
C THR A 189 9.27 1.76 0.04
N VAL A 190 8.39 1.20 -0.76
CA VAL A 190 6.95 1.17 -0.47
C VAL A 190 6.47 -0.26 -0.40
N VAL A 191 5.78 -0.62 0.69
CA VAL A 191 5.08 -1.91 0.81
C VAL A 191 3.60 -1.62 0.90
N ILE A 192 2.81 -2.19 -0.01
CA ILE A 192 1.36 -2.01 -0.02
C ILE A 192 0.63 -3.33 0.14
N THR A 193 -0.52 -3.31 0.78
CA THR A 193 -1.50 -4.41 0.65
C THR A 193 -2.62 -3.96 -0.26
N THR A 194 -3.14 -4.86 -1.06
CA THR A 194 -4.31 -4.59 -1.89
C THR A 194 -5.06 -5.88 -2.25
N HIS A 195 -6.34 -5.74 -2.56
CA HIS A 195 -7.14 -6.78 -3.20
C HIS A 195 -7.55 -6.38 -4.63
N TYR A 196 -7.10 -5.20 -5.10
CA TYR A 196 -7.33 -4.71 -6.46
C TYR A 196 -6.20 -5.14 -7.38
N MET A 197 -6.51 -5.98 -8.39
CA MET A 197 -5.53 -6.47 -9.37
C MET A 197 -4.97 -5.35 -10.23
N ASP A 198 -5.83 -4.40 -10.65
CA ASP A 198 -5.46 -3.23 -11.44
C ASP A 198 -4.48 -2.30 -10.71
N GLU A 199 -4.62 -2.16 -9.38
CA GLU A 199 -3.68 -1.40 -8.57
C GLU A 199 -2.30 -2.05 -8.56
N ALA A 200 -2.25 -3.35 -8.31
CA ALA A 200 -1.00 -4.10 -8.27
C ALA A 200 -0.28 -4.10 -9.64
N GLU A 201 -1.04 -4.29 -10.73
CA GLU A 201 -0.52 -4.28 -12.10
C GLU A 201 0.08 -2.93 -12.50
N VAL A 202 -0.59 -1.82 -12.10
CA VAL A 202 -0.16 -0.47 -12.48
C VAL A 202 0.94 0.07 -11.57
N LEU A 203 0.93 -0.27 -10.28
CA LEU A 203 1.73 0.43 -9.27
C LEU A 203 2.96 -0.37 -8.80
N CYS A 204 2.84 -1.71 -8.68
CA CYS A 204 3.88 -2.51 -8.05
C CYS A 204 4.99 -2.93 -9.02
N ASP A 205 6.24 -2.83 -8.58
CA ASP A 205 7.38 -3.41 -9.30
C ASP A 205 7.39 -4.94 -9.17
N ARG A 206 7.02 -5.46 -7.98
CA ARG A 206 6.85 -6.89 -7.70
C ARG A 206 5.64 -7.10 -6.79
N VAL A 207 5.01 -8.26 -6.93
CA VAL A 207 3.87 -8.65 -6.11
C VAL A 207 4.06 -10.06 -5.54
N ALA A 208 3.59 -10.26 -4.31
CA ALA A 208 3.40 -11.56 -3.71
C ALA A 208 1.89 -11.86 -3.67
N PHE A 209 1.44 -12.90 -4.37
CA PHE A 209 0.09 -13.40 -4.25
C PHE A 209 -0.07 -14.17 -2.94
N VAL A 210 -0.96 -13.70 -2.08
CA VAL A 210 -1.24 -14.30 -0.77
C VAL A 210 -2.64 -14.89 -0.76
N ASP A 211 -2.76 -16.17 -0.45
CA ASP A 211 -4.04 -16.85 -0.28
C ASP A 211 -4.00 -17.81 0.91
N ASN A 212 -5.04 -17.78 1.73
CA ASN A 212 -5.19 -18.65 2.91
C ASN A 212 -3.94 -18.75 3.81
N GLY A 213 -3.21 -17.65 3.98
CA GLY A 213 -2.00 -17.55 4.81
C GLY A 213 -0.73 -18.05 4.15
N HIS A 214 -0.75 -18.39 2.87
CA HIS A 214 0.41 -18.83 2.08
C HIS A 214 0.74 -17.82 0.97
N ILE A 215 2.01 -17.75 0.58
CA ILE A 215 2.41 -17.11 -0.67
C ILE A 215 2.32 -18.16 -1.79
N ILE A 216 1.56 -17.82 -2.83
CA ILE A 216 1.34 -18.65 -4.01
C ILE A 216 2.42 -18.42 -5.08
N GLY A 217 2.89 -17.18 -5.19
CA GLY A 217 3.95 -16.78 -6.11
C GLY A 217 4.42 -15.37 -5.83
N ILE A 218 5.66 -15.07 -6.24
CA ILE A 218 6.26 -13.73 -6.15
C ILE A 218 6.97 -13.45 -7.46
N ASP A 219 6.53 -12.41 -8.15
CA ASP A 219 7.20 -11.93 -9.38
C ASP A 219 6.74 -10.51 -9.74
N THR A 220 7.19 -10.01 -10.87
CA THR A 220 6.65 -8.80 -11.48
C THR A 220 5.25 -9.08 -12.04
N PRO A 221 4.32 -8.11 -12.06
CA PRO A 221 3.02 -8.28 -12.68
C PRO A 221 3.10 -8.75 -14.13
N ASP A 222 4.00 -8.16 -14.92
CA ASP A 222 4.20 -8.52 -16.33
C ASP A 222 4.64 -9.98 -16.50
N HIS A 223 5.57 -10.45 -15.65
CA HIS A 223 6.04 -11.84 -15.76
C HIS A 223 4.93 -12.86 -15.47
N PHE A 224 4.09 -12.63 -14.45
CA PHE A 224 2.91 -13.47 -14.20
C PHE A 224 1.94 -13.51 -15.39
N ILE A 225 1.71 -12.35 -16.04
CA ILE A 225 0.85 -12.24 -17.22
C ILE A 225 1.47 -13.00 -18.39
N ASP A 226 2.76 -12.81 -18.65
CA ASP A 226 3.48 -13.47 -19.75
C ASP A 226 3.51 -15.00 -19.59
N GLU A 227 3.77 -15.51 -18.38
CA GLU A 227 3.70 -16.95 -18.08
C GLU A 227 2.30 -17.52 -18.34
N LEU A 228 1.25 -16.80 -17.92
CA LEU A 228 -0.13 -17.21 -18.15
C LEU A 228 -0.44 -17.28 -19.65
N VAL A 229 -0.04 -16.28 -20.42
CA VAL A 229 -0.21 -16.24 -21.87
C VAL A 229 0.58 -17.36 -22.54
N ALA A 230 1.83 -17.60 -22.13
CA ALA A 230 2.68 -18.67 -22.64
C ALA A 230 2.11 -20.07 -22.35
N SER A 231 1.32 -20.23 -21.28
CA SER A 231 0.61 -21.49 -20.97
C SER A 231 -0.58 -21.78 -21.90
N GLY A 232 -0.87 -20.89 -22.87
CA GLY A 232 -2.00 -21.04 -23.80
C GLY A 232 -3.31 -20.50 -23.26
N PHE A 233 -3.28 -19.65 -22.23
CA PHE A 233 -4.48 -19.01 -21.72
C PHE A 233 -5.03 -18.00 -22.72
N GLU A 234 -6.27 -18.21 -23.15
CA GLU A 234 -7.03 -17.24 -23.96
C GLU A 234 -8.20 -16.69 -23.14
N ARG A 235 -8.24 -15.36 -23.01
CA ARG A 235 -9.38 -14.70 -22.38
C ARG A 235 -10.63 -14.89 -23.27
N LYS A 236 -11.60 -15.67 -22.80
CA LYS A 236 -12.90 -15.76 -23.50
C LYS A 236 -13.51 -14.37 -23.55
N LYS A 237 -13.60 -13.76 -24.75
CA LYS A 237 -14.32 -12.51 -24.95
C LYS A 237 -15.80 -12.78 -24.61
N GLN A 238 -16.26 -12.29 -23.46
CA GLN A 238 -17.69 -12.17 -23.21
C GLN A 238 -18.20 -11.05 -24.11
N VAL A 239 -18.75 -11.40 -25.25
CA VAL A 239 -19.53 -10.47 -26.08
C VAL A 239 -20.84 -10.25 -25.31
N LYS A 240 -20.93 -9.18 -24.54
CA LYS A 240 -22.23 -8.72 -24.06
C LYS A 240 -23.03 -8.31 -25.27
N LEU A 241 -24.15 -8.96 -25.51
CA LEU A 241 -25.07 -8.64 -26.62
C LEU A 241 -25.69 -7.25 -26.44
N ALA A 242 -25.79 -6.74 -25.23
CA ALA A 242 -26.23 -5.39 -24.87
C ALA A 242 -25.68 -4.97 -23.50
N ASN A 243 -25.57 -3.67 -23.26
CA ASN A 243 -25.20 -3.06 -22.00
C ASN A 243 -26.30 -2.13 -21.45
N LEU A 244 -26.09 -1.50 -20.28
CA LEU A 244 -27.09 -0.59 -19.71
C LEU A 244 -27.28 0.70 -20.54
N GLU A 245 -26.28 1.13 -21.29
CA GLU A 245 -26.38 2.25 -22.21
C GLU A 245 -27.33 1.92 -23.37
N ASP A 246 -27.19 0.73 -23.95
CA ASP A 246 -28.12 0.23 -24.98
C ASP A 246 -29.55 0.17 -24.43
N VAL A 247 -29.73 -0.27 -23.19
CA VAL A 247 -31.06 -0.28 -22.53
C VAL A 247 -31.58 1.14 -22.37
N PHE A 248 -30.75 2.09 -21.93
CA PHE A 248 -31.16 3.48 -21.76
C PHE A 248 -31.55 4.12 -23.09
N ILE A 249 -30.76 3.93 -24.15
CA ILE A 249 -31.04 4.44 -25.49
C ILE A 249 -32.36 3.85 -26.00
N ASN A 250 -32.54 2.54 -25.82
CA ASN A 250 -33.79 1.88 -26.25
C ASN A 250 -35.04 2.37 -25.51
N LEU A 251 -34.92 2.66 -24.22
CA LEU A 251 -36.04 3.15 -23.40
C LEU A 251 -36.32 4.63 -23.59
N THR A 252 -35.34 5.45 -23.88
CA THR A 252 -35.45 6.92 -23.93
C THR A 252 -35.42 7.50 -25.34
N GLY A 253 -34.91 6.75 -26.32
CA GLY A 253 -34.63 7.23 -27.67
C GLY A 253 -33.57 8.33 -27.75
N LYS A 254 -32.76 8.52 -26.69
CA LYS A 254 -31.75 9.57 -26.60
C LYS A 254 -30.39 8.97 -26.30
N GLU A 255 -29.35 9.41 -27.01
CA GLU A 255 -27.98 9.06 -26.68
C GLU A 255 -27.61 9.61 -25.30
N TRP A 256 -26.87 8.79 -24.51
CA TRP A 256 -26.29 9.22 -23.25
C TRP A 256 -25.20 10.25 -23.53
N ARG A 257 -25.35 11.48 -23.04
CA ARG A 257 -24.32 12.53 -23.15
C ARG A 257 -23.65 12.66 -21.78
N GLU A 258 -22.36 12.35 -21.73
CA GLU A 258 -21.52 12.74 -20.60
C GLU A 258 -21.42 14.27 -20.59
N GLY A 259 -21.84 14.89 -19.48
CA GLY A 259 -21.79 16.34 -19.24
C GLY A 259 -20.45 16.76 -18.62
#